data_e250729361c3ac00500be553af02feec
#
_entry.id   e250729361c3ac00500be553af02feec
#
_cell.length_a   1.000
_cell.length_b   1.000
_cell.length_c   1.000
_cell.angle_alpha   90.00
_cell.angle_beta   90.00
_cell.angle_gamma   90.00
#
_symmetry.space_group_name_H-M   'P 1'
#
loop_
_entity.id
_entity.type
_entity.pdbx_description
1 polymer ?
#
loop_
_entity_poly.entity_id
_entity_poly.type
_entity_poly.pdbx_seq_one_letter_code
_entity_poly.pdbx_strand_id
1 'polypeptide(L)'
;NASSRGLGDVYKRQTRGVVNTYQSVTGTGQAAVAQMEAERRGEKGQGVYPHSIDQNCLPHCDAFQENGYTREEMKVHQETKKIMGDSSVQLSCTAVRVPVMGGHSEAVYLELAEDFELEDVRESLNAFPGVVVEDEPSQAVYPMPLKAQGRDEVFVGRLRRDLANPRGLHLWIVADNLRKGAATNTIQIAEYLHRAGRWS
;
A
#
# COMPACT_ATOMS: atom_id res chain seq x y z
N ASN A 1 -0.52 26.72 18.34
CA ASN A 1 -1.28 25.50 18.69
C ASN A 1 -1.24 24.48 17.54
N ALA A 2 -0.06 23.87 17.34
CA ALA A 2 0.17 22.85 16.34
C ALA A 2 -0.26 21.44 16.79
N SER A 3 -0.77 21.27 18.00
CA SER A 3 -0.98 19.96 18.61
C SER A 3 -2.38 19.35 18.43
N SER A 4 -3.26 19.97 17.64
CA SER A 4 -4.62 19.46 17.41
C SER A 4 -4.93 19.13 15.94
N ARG A 5 -3.98 19.25 15.05
CA ARG A 5 -4.16 18.82 13.66
C ARG A 5 -3.85 17.33 13.56
N GLY A 6 -4.85 16.50 13.86
CA GLY A 6 -4.73 15.06 13.67
C GLY A 6 -4.47 14.72 12.20
N LEU A 7 -3.96 13.51 11.96
CA LEU A 7 -3.70 12.98 10.60
C LEU A 7 -4.86 13.20 9.61
N GLY A 8 -6.10 13.32 10.09
CA GLY A 8 -7.27 13.68 9.28
C GLY A 8 -7.12 15.00 8.51
N ASP A 9 -6.34 15.97 9.01
CA ASP A 9 -6.09 17.23 8.30
C ASP A 9 -5.02 17.08 7.21
N VAL A 10 -4.06 16.18 7.38
CA VAL A 10 -3.05 15.88 6.35
C VAL A 10 -3.70 15.12 5.19
N TYR A 11 -4.59 14.16 5.46
CA TYR A 11 -5.31 13.43 4.41
C TYR A 11 -6.28 14.31 3.61
N LYS A 12 -6.91 15.29 4.23
CA LYS A 12 -7.82 16.24 3.56
C LYS A 12 -7.11 17.24 2.63
N ARG A 13 -5.78 17.24 2.61
CA ARG A 13 -4.97 18.13 1.77
C ARG A 13 -4.47 17.51 0.47
N GLN A 14 -4.85 16.28 0.18
CA GLN A 14 -4.45 15.60 -1.05
C GLN A 14 -5.42 15.96 -2.17
N THR A 15 -4.88 16.48 -3.27
CA THR A 15 -5.67 16.77 -4.47
C THR A 15 -5.64 15.62 -5.47
N ARG A 16 -4.51 14.92 -5.55
CA ARG A 16 -4.33 13.79 -6.46
C ARG A 16 -3.36 12.76 -5.86
N GLY A 17 -3.63 11.48 -6.17
CA GLY A 17 -2.74 10.38 -5.87
C GLY A 17 -2.54 9.45 -7.06
N VAL A 18 -1.34 8.92 -7.19
CA VAL A 18 -1.03 7.81 -8.09
C VAL A 18 -0.41 6.69 -7.27
N VAL A 19 -1.02 5.52 -7.32
CA VAL A 19 -0.59 4.34 -6.56
C VAL A 19 -0.22 3.24 -7.54
N ASN A 20 1.02 2.78 -7.48
CA ASN A 20 1.44 1.58 -8.19
C ASN A 20 1.75 0.51 -7.16
N THR A 21 1.00 -0.59 -7.19
CA THR A 21 1.17 -1.67 -6.22
C THR A 21 2.05 -2.79 -6.78
N TYR A 22 2.87 -3.37 -5.93
CA TYR A 22 3.68 -4.56 -6.18
C TYR A 22 3.23 -5.63 -5.19
N GLN A 23 2.23 -6.41 -5.63
CA GLN A 23 1.50 -7.31 -4.75
C GLN A 23 2.11 -8.71 -4.75
N SER A 24 2.36 -9.24 -3.55
CA SER A 24 2.84 -10.61 -3.35
C SER A 24 1.82 -11.66 -3.83
N VAL A 25 2.30 -12.83 -4.19
CA VAL A 25 1.45 -13.96 -4.65
C VAL A 25 0.50 -14.47 -3.56
N THR A 26 0.83 -14.27 -2.29
CA THR A 26 -0.02 -14.68 -1.15
C THR A 26 -1.39 -14.01 -1.16
N GLY A 27 -1.51 -12.81 -1.78
CA GLY A 27 -2.80 -12.16 -1.96
C GLY A 27 -3.78 -12.90 -2.86
N THR A 28 -3.28 -13.80 -3.73
CA THR A 28 -4.11 -14.68 -4.57
C THR A 28 -4.37 -16.04 -3.92
N GLY A 29 -3.67 -16.36 -2.83
CA GLY A 29 -3.86 -17.59 -2.05
C GLY A 29 -2.81 -18.67 -2.30
N GLN A 30 -2.97 -19.81 -1.63
CA GLN A 30 -1.98 -20.89 -1.60
C GLN A 30 -1.69 -21.50 -2.99
N ALA A 31 -2.68 -21.57 -3.86
CA ALA A 31 -2.48 -22.09 -5.22
C ALA A 31 -1.52 -21.24 -6.05
N ALA A 32 -1.54 -19.92 -5.87
CA ALA A 32 -0.59 -18.99 -6.52
C ALA A 32 0.82 -19.12 -5.98
N VAL A 33 0.95 -19.35 -4.66
CA VAL A 33 2.25 -19.68 -4.03
C VAL A 33 2.80 -20.97 -4.62
N ALA A 34 1.99 -22.04 -4.67
CA ALA A 34 2.40 -23.31 -5.25
C ALA A 34 2.80 -23.21 -6.72
N GLN A 35 2.08 -22.39 -7.51
CA GLN A 35 2.48 -22.10 -8.89
C GLN A 35 3.85 -21.47 -8.96
N MET A 36 4.10 -20.40 -8.22
CA MET A 36 5.40 -19.72 -8.20
C MET A 36 6.53 -20.66 -7.79
N GLU A 37 6.32 -21.49 -6.77
CA GLU A 37 7.32 -22.43 -6.30
C GLU A 37 7.61 -23.54 -7.32
N ALA A 38 6.58 -24.05 -8.02
CA ALA A 38 6.75 -25.02 -9.10
C ALA A 38 7.56 -24.41 -10.26
N GLU A 39 7.21 -23.20 -10.68
CA GLU A 39 7.91 -22.49 -11.74
C GLU A 39 9.39 -22.25 -11.39
N ARG A 40 9.71 -21.91 -10.14
CA ARG A 40 11.10 -21.79 -9.63
C ARG A 40 11.90 -23.09 -9.71
N ARG A 41 11.24 -24.23 -9.64
CA ARG A 41 11.86 -25.55 -9.85
C ARG A 41 11.93 -25.96 -11.33
N GLY A 42 11.49 -25.11 -12.25
CA GLY A 42 11.41 -25.41 -13.68
C GLY A 42 10.22 -26.32 -14.04
N GLU A 43 9.26 -26.48 -13.15
CA GLU A 43 8.04 -27.26 -13.35
C GLU A 43 6.93 -26.38 -13.95
N LYS A 44 5.92 -26.99 -14.57
CA LYS A 44 4.74 -26.29 -15.06
C LYS A 44 3.86 -25.90 -13.86
N GLY A 45 3.57 -24.60 -13.72
CA GLY A 45 2.66 -24.10 -12.70
C GLY A 45 1.21 -24.54 -12.90
N GLN A 46 0.37 -24.40 -11.86
CA GLN A 46 -1.04 -24.83 -11.85
C GLN A 46 -1.98 -23.94 -12.68
N GLY A 47 -1.49 -22.88 -13.34
CA GLY A 47 -2.30 -22.01 -14.19
C GLY A 47 -3.25 -21.08 -13.44
N VAL A 48 -2.92 -20.70 -12.21
CA VAL A 48 -3.65 -19.68 -11.42
C VAL A 48 -3.53 -18.30 -12.08
N TYR A 49 -2.33 -17.98 -12.56
CA TYR A 49 -2.08 -16.82 -13.40
C TYR A 49 -2.07 -17.20 -14.88
N PRO A 50 -2.48 -16.28 -15.76
CA PRO A 50 -2.48 -16.55 -17.22
C PRO A 50 -1.07 -16.66 -17.82
N HIS A 51 -0.06 -16.18 -17.10
CA HIS A 51 1.36 -16.23 -17.45
C HIS A 51 2.19 -16.73 -16.28
N SER A 52 3.42 -17.19 -16.56
CA SER A 52 4.37 -17.49 -15.49
C SER A 52 4.58 -16.26 -14.62
N ILE A 53 4.55 -16.48 -13.30
CA ILE A 53 4.79 -15.40 -12.32
C ILE A 53 6.26 -15.34 -11.91
N ASP A 54 6.98 -16.46 -11.89
CA ASP A 54 8.39 -16.46 -11.55
C ASP A 54 9.18 -15.67 -12.59
N GLN A 55 10.06 -14.80 -12.13
CA GLN A 55 10.87 -13.87 -12.95
C GLN A 55 10.04 -12.90 -13.79
N ASN A 56 8.79 -12.61 -13.40
CA ASN A 56 7.89 -11.76 -14.18
C ASN A 56 7.14 -10.76 -13.29
N CYS A 57 6.62 -9.70 -13.91
CA CYS A 57 5.68 -8.75 -13.30
C CYS A 57 4.39 -8.77 -14.11
N LEU A 58 3.28 -9.14 -13.49
CA LEU A 58 1.98 -9.24 -14.16
C LEU A 58 1.12 -8.02 -13.79
N PRO A 59 0.90 -7.05 -14.70
CA PRO A 59 -0.01 -5.92 -14.44
C PRO A 59 -1.47 -6.36 -14.56
N HIS A 60 -1.84 -7.36 -13.78
CA HIS A 60 -3.12 -8.05 -13.84
C HIS A 60 -3.47 -8.60 -12.45
N CYS A 61 -4.05 -7.75 -11.61
CA CYS A 61 -4.61 -8.15 -10.31
C CYS A 61 -6.13 -8.11 -10.39
N ASP A 62 -6.79 -9.29 -10.29
CA ASP A 62 -8.24 -9.47 -10.47
C ASP A 62 -8.69 -9.27 -11.94
N ALA A 63 -9.99 -9.39 -12.23
CA ALA A 63 -10.56 -9.36 -13.57
C ALA A 63 -10.52 -7.94 -14.19
N PHE A 64 -10.22 -7.86 -15.49
CA PHE A 64 -10.35 -6.63 -16.25
C PHE A 64 -11.82 -6.22 -16.40
N GLN A 65 -12.05 -4.92 -16.40
CA GLN A 65 -13.33 -4.28 -16.68
C GLN A 65 -13.34 -3.60 -18.06
N GLU A 66 -14.51 -3.19 -18.53
CA GLU A 66 -14.68 -2.55 -19.85
C GLU A 66 -13.87 -1.26 -20.02
N ASN A 67 -13.58 -0.56 -18.93
CA ASN A 67 -12.78 0.66 -18.93
C ASN A 67 -11.26 0.42 -18.96
N GLY A 68 -10.82 -0.83 -19.09
CA GLY A 68 -9.41 -1.22 -19.12
C GLY A 68 -8.71 -1.33 -17.77
N TYR A 69 -9.39 -0.98 -16.68
CA TYR A 69 -8.89 -1.19 -15.32
C TYR A 69 -9.24 -2.59 -14.82
N THR A 70 -8.43 -3.11 -13.90
CA THR A 70 -8.82 -4.31 -13.15
C THR A 70 -9.78 -3.94 -12.01
N ARG A 71 -10.50 -4.94 -11.49
CA ARG A 71 -11.37 -4.74 -10.32
C ARG A 71 -10.57 -4.26 -9.10
N GLU A 72 -9.35 -4.75 -8.91
CA GLU A 72 -8.46 -4.32 -7.83
C GLU A 72 -8.10 -2.84 -7.93
N GLU A 73 -7.75 -2.36 -9.11
CA GLU A 73 -7.47 -0.94 -9.36
C GLU A 73 -8.68 -0.05 -9.09
N MET A 74 -9.86 -0.52 -9.48
CA MET A 74 -11.13 0.20 -9.22
C MET A 74 -11.48 0.21 -7.73
N LYS A 75 -11.15 -0.84 -6.96
CA LYS A 75 -11.28 -0.82 -5.50
C LYS A 75 -10.43 0.29 -4.89
N VAL A 76 -9.15 0.37 -5.23
CA VAL A 76 -8.26 1.43 -4.72
C VAL A 76 -8.87 2.81 -5.01
N HIS A 77 -9.36 3.04 -6.24
CA HIS A 77 -10.00 4.30 -6.62
C HIS A 77 -11.26 4.62 -5.80
N GLN A 78 -12.13 3.63 -5.61
CA GLN A 78 -13.45 3.84 -4.98
C GLN A 78 -13.38 3.81 -3.45
N GLU A 79 -12.66 2.83 -2.90
CA GLU A 79 -12.58 2.63 -1.46
C GLU A 79 -11.80 3.74 -0.76
N THR A 80 -10.76 4.28 -1.39
CA THR A 80 -10.04 5.43 -0.84
C THR A 80 -10.98 6.62 -0.61
N LYS A 81 -11.81 6.97 -1.59
CA LYS A 81 -12.82 8.04 -1.44
C LYS A 81 -13.79 7.78 -0.29
N LYS A 82 -14.25 6.52 -0.18
CA LYS A 82 -15.16 6.10 0.87
C LYS A 82 -14.51 6.17 2.26
N ILE A 83 -13.30 5.65 2.40
CA ILE A 83 -12.56 5.61 3.68
C ILE A 83 -12.21 7.03 4.15
N MET A 84 -11.78 7.88 3.23
CA MET A 84 -11.45 9.27 3.54
C MET A 84 -12.68 10.16 3.73
N GLY A 85 -13.87 9.70 3.34
CA GLY A 85 -15.09 10.50 3.36
C GLY A 85 -15.03 11.72 2.43
N ASP A 86 -14.18 11.66 1.40
CA ASP A 86 -13.93 12.75 0.46
C ASP A 86 -13.97 12.24 -0.98
N SER A 87 -15.01 12.61 -1.70
CA SER A 87 -15.21 12.25 -3.10
C SER A 87 -14.35 13.07 -4.07
N SER A 88 -13.75 14.17 -3.61
CA SER A 88 -12.93 15.07 -4.44
C SER A 88 -11.53 14.52 -4.69
N VAL A 89 -11.06 13.58 -3.89
CA VAL A 89 -9.73 12.96 -4.05
C VAL A 89 -9.66 12.26 -5.42
N GLN A 90 -8.69 12.68 -6.22
CA GLN A 90 -8.41 12.07 -7.51
C GLN A 90 -7.31 11.03 -7.36
N LEU A 91 -7.65 9.76 -7.59
CA LEU A 91 -6.71 8.66 -7.43
C LEU A 91 -6.71 7.76 -8.67
N SER A 92 -5.53 7.41 -9.14
CA SER A 92 -5.33 6.37 -10.15
C SER A 92 -4.42 5.27 -9.59
N CYS A 93 -4.63 4.05 -10.08
CA CYS A 93 -3.87 2.89 -9.64
C CYS A 93 -3.46 2.02 -10.81
N THR A 94 -2.26 1.44 -10.70
CA THR A 94 -1.85 0.28 -11.50
C THR A 94 -1.44 -0.83 -10.53
N ALA A 95 -2.12 -1.96 -10.60
CA ALA A 95 -1.89 -3.10 -9.71
C ALA A 95 -1.09 -4.19 -10.41
N VAL A 96 0.09 -4.50 -9.86
CA VAL A 96 1.04 -5.46 -10.43
C VAL A 96 1.26 -6.63 -9.47
N ARG A 97 1.13 -7.87 -9.96
CA ARG A 97 1.53 -9.07 -9.24
C ARG A 97 3.02 -9.33 -9.45
N VAL A 98 3.75 -9.55 -8.37
CA VAL A 98 5.20 -9.81 -8.38
C VAL A 98 5.54 -11.12 -7.68
N PRO A 99 6.66 -11.80 -8.02
CA PRO A 99 7.03 -13.11 -7.48
C PRO A 99 7.63 -13.00 -6.06
N VAL A 100 6.87 -12.41 -5.16
CA VAL A 100 7.22 -12.18 -3.75
C VAL A 100 6.22 -12.90 -2.86
N MET A 101 6.69 -13.52 -1.76
CA MET A 101 5.88 -14.32 -0.85
C MET A 101 5.11 -13.49 0.18
N GLY A 102 5.73 -12.54 0.82
CA GLY A 102 5.14 -11.81 1.95
C GLY A 102 5.19 -10.31 1.74
N GLY A 103 4.09 -9.64 2.09
CA GLY A 103 3.96 -8.20 2.01
C GLY A 103 3.67 -7.65 0.61
N HIS A 104 2.77 -6.66 0.58
CA HIS A 104 2.56 -5.82 -0.59
C HIS A 104 3.44 -4.58 -0.46
N SER A 105 3.95 -4.11 -1.59
CA SER A 105 4.66 -2.84 -1.67
C SER A 105 3.90 -1.88 -2.57
N GLU A 106 4.00 -0.60 -2.28
CA GLU A 106 3.31 0.45 -3.03
C GLU A 106 4.25 1.63 -3.28
N ALA A 107 4.39 2.02 -4.55
CA ALA A 107 4.97 3.30 -4.91
C ALA A 107 3.84 4.32 -5.01
N VAL A 108 3.85 5.28 -4.10
CA VAL A 108 2.79 6.29 -3.98
C VAL A 108 3.34 7.65 -4.34
N TYR A 109 2.63 8.35 -5.19
CA TYR A 109 2.81 9.76 -5.48
C TYR A 109 1.56 10.52 -5.03
N LEU A 110 1.74 11.62 -4.32
CA LEU A 110 0.68 12.49 -3.85
C LEU A 110 0.93 13.93 -4.28
N GLU A 111 -0.11 14.59 -4.74
CA GLU A 111 -0.12 16.05 -4.88
C GLU A 111 -0.90 16.64 -3.71
N LEU A 112 -0.24 17.53 -2.96
CA LEU A 112 -0.85 18.19 -1.82
C LEU A 112 -1.42 19.55 -2.23
N ALA A 113 -2.46 20.00 -1.54
CA ALA A 113 -3.09 21.30 -1.81
C ALA A 113 -2.19 22.47 -1.38
N GLU A 114 -1.35 22.25 -0.38
CA GLU A 114 -0.46 23.26 0.20
C GLU A 114 1.00 22.79 0.16
N ASP A 115 1.90 23.73 0.30
CA ASP A 115 3.32 23.43 0.48
C ASP A 115 3.56 22.70 1.80
N PHE A 116 4.60 21.90 1.84
CA PHE A 116 4.93 21.07 3.01
C PHE A 116 6.44 21.02 3.25
N GLU A 117 6.86 20.78 4.47
CA GLU A 117 8.22 20.37 4.77
C GLU A 117 8.32 18.84 4.89
N LEU A 118 9.37 18.28 4.31
CA LEU A 118 9.54 16.82 4.29
C LEU A 118 9.73 16.25 5.69
N GLU A 119 10.35 17.01 6.58
CA GLU A 119 10.55 16.62 7.97
C GLU A 119 9.22 16.59 8.74
N ASP A 120 8.31 17.55 8.50
CA ASP A 120 6.97 17.51 9.12
C ASP A 120 6.18 16.26 8.70
N VAL A 121 6.33 15.84 7.43
CA VAL A 121 5.74 14.57 6.96
C VAL A 121 6.35 13.38 7.69
N ARG A 122 7.66 13.35 7.85
CA ARG A 122 8.39 12.28 8.56
C ARG A 122 7.97 12.21 10.03
N GLU A 123 7.92 13.34 10.72
CA GLU A 123 7.48 13.42 12.11
C GLU A 123 6.02 12.95 12.26
N SER A 124 5.14 13.38 11.36
CA SER A 124 3.74 12.97 11.37
C SER A 124 3.57 11.46 11.18
N LEU A 125 4.34 10.85 10.29
CA LEU A 125 4.33 9.41 10.07
C LEU A 125 4.89 8.64 11.28
N ASN A 126 5.99 9.12 11.85
CA ASN A 126 6.58 8.50 13.05
C ASN A 126 5.65 8.59 14.28
N ALA A 127 4.85 9.63 14.40
CA ALA A 127 3.90 9.81 15.48
C ALA A 127 2.64 8.94 15.33
N PHE A 128 2.42 8.35 14.14
CA PHE A 128 1.20 7.58 13.89
C PHE A 128 1.31 6.14 14.39
N PRO A 129 0.41 5.67 15.25
CA PRO A 129 0.44 4.32 15.79
C PRO A 129 0.35 3.25 14.69
N GLY A 130 1.27 2.29 14.71
CA GLY A 130 1.33 1.20 13.73
C GLY A 130 2.02 1.55 12.42
N VAL A 131 2.61 2.74 12.31
CA VAL A 131 3.52 3.13 11.23
C VAL A 131 4.96 3.12 11.73
N VAL A 132 5.86 2.61 10.92
CA VAL A 132 7.31 2.62 11.16
C VAL A 132 7.98 3.28 9.96
N VAL A 133 8.74 4.35 10.19
CA VAL A 133 9.52 4.99 9.13
C VAL A 133 10.90 4.34 9.05
N GLU A 134 11.21 3.72 7.92
CA GLU A 134 12.53 3.19 7.54
C GLU A 134 13.03 3.98 6.33
N ASP A 135 13.76 5.06 6.55
CA ASP A 135 14.13 5.98 5.46
C ASP A 135 15.53 6.57 5.67
N GLU A 136 16.55 5.72 5.54
CA GLU A 136 17.96 6.10 5.49
C GLU A 136 18.61 5.54 4.22
N PRO A 137 18.35 6.16 3.04
CA PRO A 137 18.81 5.65 1.75
C PRO A 137 20.34 5.57 1.62
N SER A 138 21.07 6.44 2.32
CA SER A 138 22.55 6.43 2.33
C SER A 138 23.13 5.15 2.91
N GLN A 139 22.37 4.48 3.78
CA GLN A 139 22.71 3.20 4.40
C GLN A 139 21.92 2.03 3.80
N ALA A 140 21.23 2.23 2.68
CA ALA A 140 20.34 1.25 2.06
C ALA A 140 19.21 0.76 3.01
N VAL A 141 18.76 1.62 3.94
CA VAL A 141 17.63 1.33 4.84
C VAL A 141 16.35 1.88 4.22
N TYR A 142 15.47 0.98 3.86
CA TYR A 142 14.14 1.26 3.30
C TYR A 142 13.24 0.03 3.50
N PRO A 143 11.90 0.20 3.44
CA PRO A 143 10.98 -0.91 3.61
C PRO A 143 11.09 -1.97 2.51
N MET A 144 11.02 -3.24 2.92
CA MET A 144 11.05 -4.39 2.01
C MET A 144 10.02 -5.45 2.45
N PRO A 145 9.38 -6.17 1.49
CA PRO A 145 8.40 -7.21 1.82
C PRO A 145 8.92 -8.27 2.79
N LEU A 146 10.16 -8.72 2.60
CA LEU A 146 10.76 -9.73 3.46
C LEU A 146 10.91 -9.28 4.93
N LYS A 147 11.11 -7.98 5.17
CA LYS A 147 11.15 -7.41 6.52
C LYS A 147 9.77 -7.19 7.13
N ALA A 148 8.78 -6.87 6.30
CA ALA A 148 7.41 -6.64 6.74
C ALA A 148 6.64 -7.94 7.02
N GLN A 149 7.07 -9.05 6.43
CA GLN A 149 6.42 -10.34 6.60
C GLN A 149 6.35 -10.76 8.07
N GLY A 150 5.15 -11.11 8.54
CA GLY A 150 4.88 -11.50 9.92
C GLY A 150 4.73 -10.32 10.89
N ARG A 151 4.78 -9.08 10.42
CA ARG A 151 4.65 -7.87 11.25
C ARG A 151 3.29 -7.20 11.03
N ASP A 152 2.83 -6.47 12.05
CA ASP A 152 1.53 -5.79 12.05
C ASP A 152 1.62 -4.31 11.66
N GLU A 153 2.84 -3.78 11.58
CA GLU A 153 3.09 -2.40 11.24
C GLU A 153 3.05 -2.17 9.72
N VAL A 154 2.80 -0.93 9.36
CA VAL A 154 3.00 -0.41 8.01
C VAL A 154 4.35 0.30 7.97
N PHE A 155 5.22 -0.12 7.08
CA PHE A 155 6.55 0.47 6.90
C PHE A 155 6.50 1.51 5.80
N VAL A 156 7.04 2.69 6.07
CA VAL A 156 7.08 3.80 5.11
C VAL A 156 8.52 4.29 4.97
N GLY A 157 8.93 4.55 3.75
CA GLY A 157 10.25 5.12 3.47
C GLY A 157 10.33 5.69 2.07
N ARG A 158 11.55 6.03 1.63
CA ARG A 158 11.80 6.69 0.36
C ARG A 158 11.00 7.97 0.20
N LEU A 159 10.84 8.70 1.32
CA LEU A 159 10.18 9.98 1.38
C LEU A 159 11.02 11.01 0.60
N ARG A 160 10.44 11.62 -0.40
CA ARG A 160 11.11 12.63 -1.21
C ARG A 160 10.13 13.54 -1.93
N ARG A 161 10.55 14.78 -2.13
CA ARG A 161 9.81 15.73 -2.97
C ARG A 161 9.87 15.30 -4.44
N ASP A 162 8.84 15.61 -5.17
CA ASP A 162 8.87 15.53 -6.63
C ASP A 162 9.77 16.66 -7.18
N LEU A 163 10.53 16.34 -8.22
CA LEU A 163 11.43 17.31 -8.87
C LEU A 163 10.71 18.30 -9.77
N ALA A 164 9.53 17.93 -10.27
CA ALA A 164 8.75 18.71 -11.21
C ALA A 164 7.60 19.49 -10.53
N ASN A 165 7.13 19.01 -9.37
CA ASN A 165 6.03 19.61 -8.63
C ASN A 165 6.43 19.85 -7.16
N PRO A 166 6.59 21.10 -6.70
CA PRO A 166 7.00 21.40 -5.32
C PRO A 166 6.02 20.89 -4.26
N ARG A 167 4.76 20.66 -4.65
CA ARG A 167 3.73 20.06 -3.79
C ARG A 167 3.57 18.54 -4.00
N GLY A 168 4.47 17.93 -4.78
CA GLY A 168 4.53 16.51 -5.03
C GLY A 168 5.35 15.77 -3.98
N LEU A 169 4.79 14.70 -3.43
CA LEU A 169 5.42 13.81 -2.46
C LEU A 169 5.45 12.38 -2.98
N HIS A 170 6.61 11.76 -2.98
CA HIS A 170 6.76 10.32 -3.21
C HIS A 170 7.03 9.59 -1.91
N LEU A 171 6.41 8.41 -1.77
CA LEU A 171 6.67 7.47 -0.68
C LEU A 171 6.71 6.03 -1.22
N TRP A 172 7.34 5.19 -0.44
CA TRP A 172 7.35 3.75 -0.61
C TRP A 172 6.78 3.10 0.64
N ILE A 173 5.72 2.32 0.50
CA ILE A 173 4.97 1.73 1.60
C ILE A 173 5.04 0.21 1.47
N VAL A 174 5.25 -0.48 2.58
CA VAL A 174 5.24 -1.95 2.62
C VAL A 174 4.50 -2.42 3.86
N ALA A 175 3.62 -3.40 3.70
CA ALA A 175 2.91 -4.04 4.80
C ALA A 175 2.65 -5.52 4.51
N ASP A 176 2.57 -6.34 5.56
CA ASP A 176 2.12 -7.73 5.42
C ASP A 176 0.63 -7.75 5.05
N ASN A 177 0.34 -8.23 3.85
CA ASN A 177 -1.02 -8.26 3.31
C ASN A 177 -1.95 -9.26 4.01
N LEU A 178 -1.41 -10.31 4.62
CA LEU A 178 -2.20 -11.29 5.37
C LEU A 178 -2.53 -10.81 6.78
N ARG A 179 -1.70 -9.93 7.35
CA ARG A 179 -1.87 -9.37 8.69
C ARG A 179 -2.53 -8.00 8.63
N LYS A 180 -1.79 -6.95 8.28
CA LYS A 180 -2.29 -5.58 8.25
C LYS A 180 -3.35 -5.37 7.16
N GLY A 181 -3.22 -6.05 6.02
CA GLY A 181 -4.22 -6.00 4.94
C GLY A 181 -5.49 -6.81 5.20
N ALA A 182 -5.50 -7.71 6.21
CA ALA A 182 -6.63 -8.62 6.46
C ALA A 182 -6.87 -8.83 7.96
N ALA A 183 -6.29 -9.89 8.56
CA ALA A 183 -6.66 -10.38 9.88
C ALA A 183 -6.42 -9.36 11.00
N THR A 184 -5.21 -8.80 11.10
CA THR A 184 -4.87 -7.86 12.16
C THR A 184 -5.69 -6.59 12.08
N ASN A 185 -5.89 -6.04 10.87
CA ASN A 185 -6.68 -4.82 10.71
C ASN A 185 -8.13 -5.01 11.12
N THR A 186 -8.72 -6.17 10.83
CA THR A 186 -10.08 -6.51 11.25
C THR A 186 -10.21 -6.53 12.78
N ILE A 187 -9.23 -7.14 13.46
CA ILE A 187 -9.18 -7.16 14.93
C ILE A 187 -9.02 -5.75 15.49
N GLN A 188 -8.11 -4.96 14.95
CA GLN A 188 -7.87 -3.57 15.38
C GLN A 188 -9.10 -2.68 15.21
N ILE A 189 -9.87 -2.85 14.15
CA ILE A 189 -11.15 -2.17 13.95
C ILE A 189 -12.15 -2.59 15.04
N ALA A 190 -12.27 -3.88 15.32
CA ALA A 190 -13.15 -4.40 16.36
C ALA A 190 -12.78 -3.85 17.76
N GLU A 191 -11.51 -3.86 18.10
CA GLU A 191 -11.00 -3.27 19.37
C GLU A 191 -11.27 -1.78 19.46
N TYR A 192 -11.09 -1.04 18.36
CA TYR A 192 -11.40 0.39 18.31
C TYR A 192 -12.89 0.65 18.56
N LEU A 193 -13.77 -0.08 17.89
CA LEU A 193 -15.22 0.07 18.05
C LEU A 193 -15.65 -0.28 19.47
N HIS A 194 -15.08 -1.32 20.07
CA HIS A 194 -15.35 -1.69 21.45
C HIS A 194 -14.93 -0.59 22.43
N ARG A 195 -13.68 -0.09 22.32
CA ARG A 195 -13.18 1.02 23.14
C ARG A 195 -13.98 2.32 22.97
N ALA A 196 -14.49 2.57 21.78
CA ALA A 196 -15.33 3.73 21.47
C ALA A 196 -16.79 3.57 21.92
N GLY A 197 -17.16 2.45 22.56
CA GLY A 197 -18.55 2.16 22.96
C GLY A 197 -19.53 2.00 21.78
N ARG A 198 -19.02 1.72 20.58
CA ARG A 198 -19.82 1.57 19.36
C ARG A 198 -20.12 0.11 19.02
N TRP A 199 -19.70 -0.80 19.87
CA TRP A 199 -19.97 -2.22 19.75
C TRP A 199 -20.41 -2.76 21.09
N SER A 200 -21.68 -3.18 21.16
CA SER A 200 -22.27 -3.93 22.27
C SER A 200 -22.37 -5.39 21.94
#